data_a351d46ea874d791a34bac826351d911
#
_entry.id   a351d46ea874d791a34bac826351d911
#
_cell.length_a   1.000
_cell.length_b   1.000
_cell.length_c   1.000
_cell.angle_alpha   90.00
_cell.angle_beta   90.00
_cell.angle_gamma   90.00
#
_symmetry.space_group_name_H-M   'P 1'
#
loop_
_entity.id
_entity.type
_entity.pdbx_description
1 polymer ?
#
loop_
_entity_poly.entity_id
_entity_poly.type
_entity_poly.pdbx_seq_one_letter_code
_entity_poly.pdbx_strand_id
1 'polypeptide(L)'
;YFEPELTENNGNQILSMKLKVSEDEYLEYRYAMRPGEYMLDFSVRSEGLTGVLNSSATPVLDWKLKGYRHAKSISYENRYTDLIWEYDGGDDDSLSDGDDDDEDISYIAYRQHFFSSILLTDTPFATASFEVENLVEDEEIDTVYTKTFASSIPLELKAGELNYNMNWYYGPSDYKILNDYDRNLDEIIPLGWGIFGWINKYLFIPFFAFLGGVLPSYGLAIIAMTIVVRIVLSPVTYKSYL
;
A
#
# COMPACT_ATOMS: atom_id res chain seq x y z
N TYR A 1 -13.91 18.45 19.16
CA TYR A 1 -13.98 17.04 18.75
C TYR A 1 -14.58 16.98 17.36
N PHE A 2 -14.20 15.96 16.56
CA PHE A 2 -14.83 15.69 15.27
C PHE A 2 -16.28 15.21 15.47
N GLU A 3 -17.19 15.75 14.67
CA GLU A 3 -18.59 15.33 14.62
C GLU A 3 -18.76 14.34 13.46
N PRO A 4 -19.04 13.05 13.74
CA PRO A 4 -19.23 12.05 12.69
C PRO A 4 -20.65 12.09 12.14
N GLU A 5 -20.78 12.05 10.82
CA GLU A 5 -22.03 11.85 10.10
C GLU A 5 -21.88 10.68 9.12
N LEU A 6 -22.65 9.62 9.34
CA LEU A 6 -22.66 8.45 8.44
C LEU A 6 -23.91 8.51 7.55
N THR A 7 -23.70 8.50 6.25
CA THR A 7 -24.78 8.47 5.25
C THR A 7 -24.58 7.31 4.30
N GLU A 8 -25.67 6.88 3.67
CA GLU A 8 -25.64 5.87 2.62
C GLU A 8 -26.23 6.45 1.34
N ASN A 9 -25.51 6.29 0.22
CA ASN A 9 -25.96 6.75 -1.08
C ASN A 9 -25.64 5.69 -2.14
N ASN A 10 -26.69 5.14 -2.78
CA ASN A 10 -26.58 4.10 -3.80
C ASN A 10 -25.75 2.87 -3.36
N GLY A 11 -25.87 2.47 -2.09
CA GLY A 11 -25.12 1.36 -1.51
C GLY A 11 -23.71 1.74 -1.04
N ASN A 12 -23.20 2.94 -1.33
CA ASN A 12 -21.93 3.42 -0.81
C ASN A 12 -22.13 4.01 0.59
N GLN A 13 -21.25 3.64 1.50
CA GLN A 13 -21.22 4.22 2.84
C GLN A 13 -20.28 5.43 2.84
N ILE A 14 -20.76 6.56 3.34
CA ILE A 14 -20.01 7.80 3.40
C ILE A 14 -19.95 8.25 4.86
N LEU A 15 -18.74 8.35 5.40
CA LEU A 15 -18.48 8.93 6.71
C LEU A 15 -17.83 10.30 6.53
N SER A 16 -18.52 11.35 6.99
CA SER A 16 -17.99 12.70 7.13
C SER A 16 -17.66 12.96 8.61
N MET A 17 -16.45 13.43 8.87
CA MET A 17 -15.99 13.80 10.21
C MET A 17 -15.57 15.26 10.17
N LYS A 18 -16.37 16.13 10.77
CA LYS A 18 -16.16 17.59 10.78
C LYS A 18 -15.64 18.08 12.13
N LEU A 19 -14.53 18.79 12.10
CA LEU A 19 -14.05 19.60 13.22
C LEU A 19 -14.48 21.03 12.96
N LYS A 20 -15.59 21.44 13.60
CA LYS A 20 -16.23 22.74 13.37
C LYS A 20 -15.67 23.84 14.26
N VAL A 21 -15.45 25.00 13.67
CA VAL A 21 -15.32 26.29 14.36
C VAL A 21 -16.68 26.99 14.38
N SER A 22 -17.42 26.94 13.25
CA SER A 22 -18.81 27.36 13.08
C SER A 22 -19.52 26.42 12.09
N GLU A 23 -20.77 26.71 11.71
CA GLU A 23 -21.48 25.91 10.71
C GLU A 23 -20.83 25.98 9.31
N ASP A 24 -20.22 27.13 8.98
CA ASP A 24 -19.59 27.39 7.68
C ASP A 24 -18.06 27.35 7.74
N GLU A 25 -17.47 27.05 8.91
CA GLU A 25 -16.02 27.01 9.12
C GLU A 25 -15.62 25.68 9.75
N TYR A 26 -15.03 24.77 8.98
CA TYR A 26 -14.69 23.44 9.47
C TYR A 26 -13.52 22.80 8.69
N LEU A 27 -12.89 21.83 9.36
CA LEU A 27 -12.03 20.82 8.74
C LEU A 27 -12.82 19.53 8.62
N GLU A 28 -12.85 18.93 7.43
CA GLU A 28 -13.54 17.67 7.14
C GLU A 28 -12.56 16.57 6.72
N TYR A 29 -12.67 15.42 7.37
CA TYR A 29 -12.18 14.13 6.89
C TYR A 29 -13.37 13.36 6.36
N ARG A 30 -13.36 13.04 5.07
CA ARG A 30 -14.44 12.32 4.43
C ARG A 30 -13.94 11.02 3.84
N TYR A 31 -14.63 9.95 4.17
CA TYR A 31 -14.38 8.60 3.68
C TYR A 31 -15.60 8.10 2.92
N ALA A 32 -15.40 7.50 1.73
CA ALA A 32 -16.49 6.87 1.00
C ALA A 32 -16.06 5.45 0.57
N MET A 33 -16.83 4.46 1.00
CA MET A 33 -16.54 3.04 0.78
C MET A 33 -17.61 2.43 -0.13
N ARG A 34 -17.16 1.69 -1.14
CA ARG A 34 -18.00 0.89 -2.03
C ARG A 34 -18.05 -0.54 -1.52
N PRO A 35 -19.22 -1.20 -1.54
CA PRO A 35 -19.33 -2.59 -1.13
C PRO A 35 -18.44 -3.52 -1.96
N GLY A 36 -17.67 -4.36 -1.29
CA GLY A 36 -16.84 -5.38 -1.93
C GLY A 36 -15.51 -4.89 -2.49
N GLU A 37 -15.16 -3.62 -2.30
CA GLU A 37 -13.87 -3.07 -2.69
C GLU A 37 -12.92 -2.92 -1.48
N TYR A 38 -11.61 -3.04 -1.74
CA TYR A 38 -10.57 -2.82 -0.74
C TYR A 38 -10.08 -1.37 -0.71
N MET A 39 -10.47 -0.58 -1.72
CA MET A 39 -10.12 0.83 -1.83
C MET A 39 -11.30 1.70 -1.42
N LEU A 40 -11.03 2.72 -0.62
CA LEU A 40 -12.00 3.74 -0.25
C LEU A 40 -11.51 5.12 -0.67
N ASP A 41 -12.42 5.98 -1.06
CA ASP A 41 -12.12 7.38 -1.33
C ASP A 41 -11.91 8.10 0.00
N PHE A 42 -10.88 8.91 0.09
CA PHE A 42 -10.53 9.72 1.26
C PHE A 42 -10.27 11.15 0.84
N SER A 43 -10.81 12.11 1.55
CA SER A 43 -10.47 13.50 1.33
C SER A 43 -10.29 14.28 2.63
N VAL A 44 -9.35 15.23 2.59
CA VAL A 44 -9.13 16.22 3.64
C VAL A 44 -9.43 17.59 3.06
N ARG A 45 -10.41 18.28 3.62
CA ARG A 45 -10.84 19.60 3.17
C ARG A 45 -11.02 20.54 4.34
N SER A 46 -10.65 21.80 4.14
CA SER A 46 -11.09 22.88 5.02
C SER A 46 -12.05 23.80 4.27
N GLU A 47 -12.95 24.43 5.01
CA GLU A 47 -13.88 25.42 4.48
C GLU A 47 -13.99 26.58 5.47
N GLY A 48 -13.86 27.82 4.96
CA GLY A 48 -13.94 29.05 5.76
C GLY A 48 -12.79 29.27 6.74
N LEU A 49 -11.75 28.41 6.74
CA LEU A 49 -10.66 28.45 7.72
C LEU A 49 -9.47 29.32 7.33
N THR A 50 -9.53 30.07 6.22
CA THR A 50 -8.43 30.91 5.74
C THR A 50 -7.91 31.90 6.80
N GLY A 51 -8.77 32.37 7.71
CA GLY A 51 -8.38 33.24 8.83
C GLY A 51 -7.94 32.50 10.09
N VAL A 52 -8.18 31.20 10.18
CA VAL A 52 -7.90 30.34 11.35
C VAL A 52 -6.64 29.50 11.10
N LEU A 53 -6.51 28.95 9.90
CA LEU A 53 -5.30 28.23 9.50
C LEU A 53 -4.16 29.26 9.37
N ASN A 54 -3.16 29.07 10.22
CA ASN A 54 -1.98 29.91 10.17
C ASN A 54 -1.19 29.61 8.91
N SER A 55 -1.15 30.55 7.96
CA SER A 55 -0.39 30.41 6.71
C SER A 55 1.13 30.21 6.90
N SER A 56 1.63 30.45 8.13
CA SER A 56 3.03 30.19 8.50
C SER A 56 3.27 28.79 9.06
N ALA A 57 2.22 28.00 9.29
CA ALA A 57 2.31 26.63 9.77
C ALA A 57 1.76 25.68 8.66
N THR A 58 2.61 24.84 8.12
CA THR A 58 2.21 23.81 7.17
C THR A 58 1.49 22.67 7.93
N PRO A 59 0.22 22.38 7.65
CA PRO A 59 -0.43 21.21 8.19
C PRO A 59 0.30 19.94 7.75
N VAL A 60 0.37 18.95 8.62
CA VAL A 60 1.06 17.70 8.35
C VAL A 60 0.08 16.55 8.52
N LEU A 61 0.06 15.65 7.55
CA LEU A 61 -0.63 14.37 7.65
C LEU A 61 0.37 13.32 8.16
N ASP A 62 0.25 12.98 9.43
CA ASP A 62 1.03 11.90 10.04
C ASP A 62 0.25 10.59 9.94
N TRP A 63 0.91 9.58 9.36
CA TRP A 63 0.39 8.23 9.29
C TRP A 63 1.35 7.26 9.94
N LYS A 64 0.85 6.45 10.88
CA LYS A 64 1.64 5.48 11.64
C LYS A 64 0.93 4.13 11.69
N LEU A 65 1.72 3.06 11.56
CA LEU A 65 1.24 1.69 11.66
C LEU A 65 2.29 0.83 12.37
N LYS A 66 1.81 -0.10 13.20
CA LYS A 66 2.64 -1.14 13.80
C LYS A 66 2.24 -2.49 13.19
N GLY A 67 3.14 -3.11 12.43
CA GLY A 67 2.90 -4.34 11.68
C GLY A 67 2.71 -5.53 12.59
N TYR A 68 1.50 -6.09 12.63
CA TYR A 68 1.20 -7.31 13.40
C TYR A 68 1.50 -8.55 12.57
N ARG A 69 2.14 -9.55 13.19
CA ARG A 69 2.47 -10.81 12.53
C ARG A 69 1.24 -11.65 12.23
N HIS A 70 1.12 -12.09 10.99
CA HIS A 70 0.10 -13.03 10.52
C HIS A 70 0.68 -14.40 10.15
N ALA A 71 1.95 -14.46 9.75
CA ALA A 71 2.62 -15.71 9.40
C ALA A 71 3.06 -16.51 10.65
N LYS A 72 3.29 -17.81 10.44
CA LYS A 72 3.83 -18.69 11.50
C LYS A 72 5.24 -18.29 11.92
N SER A 73 6.08 -17.84 10.98
CA SER A 73 7.45 -17.39 11.23
C SER A 73 7.49 -15.86 11.20
N ILE A 74 7.95 -15.26 12.29
CA ILE A 74 8.15 -13.81 12.40
C ILE A 74 9.24 -13.32 11.44
N SER A 75 10.35 -14.03 11.37
CA SER A 75 11.47 -13.76 10.48
C SER A 75 11.08 -13.79 9.01
N TYR A 76 10.26 -14.77 8.61
CA TYR A 76 9.78 -14.87 7.25
C TYR A 76 8.84 -13.71 6.90
N GLU A 77 7.91 -13.34 7.78
CA GLU A 77 7.01 -12.21 7.56
C GLU A 77 7.76 -10.89 7.56
N ASN A 78 8.69 -10.70 8.50
CA ASN A 78 9.49 -9.49 8.61
C ASN A 78 10.29 -9.17 7.33
N ARG A 79 10.76 -10.21 6.63
CA ARG A 79 11.47 -10.08 5.34
C ARG A 79 10.62 -9.46 4.23
N TYR A 80 9.29 -9.61 4.30
CA TYR A 80 8.34 -9.08 3.32
C TYR A 80 7.55 -7.89 3.86
N THR A 81 8.03 -7.29 4.94
CA THR A 81 7.40 -6.16 5.61
C THR A 81 8.26 -4.93 5.40
N ASP A 82 7.86 -4.04 4.49
CA ASP A 82 8.60 -2.85 4.09
C ASP A 82 7.66 -1.66 3.89
N LEU A 83 8.20 -0.45 4.00
CA LEU A 83 7.60 0.77 3.49
C LEU A 83 8.07 0.94 2.04
N ILE A 84 7.14 1.22 1.13
CA ILE A 84 7.41 1.41 -0.31
C ILE A 84 6.69 2.68 -0.73
N TRP A 85 7.29 3.48 -1.60
CA TRP A 85 6.65 4.65 -2.18
C TRP A 85 6.95 4.75 -3.67
N GLU A 86 6.02 5.37 -4.40
CA GLU A 86 6.21 5.73 -5.81
C GLU A 86 6.44 7.24 -5.90
N TYR A 87 7.44 7.64 -6.67
CA TYR A 87 7.85 9.02 -6.91
C TYR A 87 8.14 9.27 -8.39
N ASP A 88 8.30 10.53 -8.78
CA ASP A 88 8.63 10.97 -10.16
C ASP A 88 7.75 10.33 -11.26
N GLY A 89 6.50 9.96 -10.92
CA GLY A 89 5.52 9.45 -11.88
C GLY A 89 5.76 8.01 -12.34
N GLY A 90 6.37 7.16 -11.52
CA GLY A 90 6.45 5.73 -11.78
C GLY A 90 7.71 5.01 -11.33
N ASP A 91 8.68 5.72 -10.73
CA ASP A 91 9.80 5.08 -10.05
C ASP A 91 9.39 4.71 -8.63
N ASP A 92 9.89 3.59 -8.11
CA ASP A 92 9.61 3.12 -6.76
C ASP A 92 10.88 2.92 -5.93
N ASP A 93 10.80 3.17 -4.63
CA ASP A 93 11.82 2.85 -3.65
C ASP A 93 11.23 2.22 -2.39
N SER A 94 12.08 1.68 -1.53
CA SER A 94 11.64 0.94 -0.36
C SER A 94 12.59 1.08 0.83
N LEU A 95 12.01 1.20 2.02
CA LEU A 95 12.72 1.29 3.29
C LEU A 95 12.35 0.10 4.19
N SER A 96 13.37 -0.65 4.60
CA SER A 96 13.22 -1.79 5.51
C SER A 96 13.52 -1.46 6.96
N ASP A 97 14.36 -0.45 7.21
CA ASP A 97 14.77 0.02 8.53
C ASP A 97 15.49 1.37 8.38
N GLY A 98 15.32 2.30 9.33
CA GLY A 98 15.91 3.63 9.30
C GLY A 98 14.95 4.72 8.87
N ASP A 99 15.48 5.80 8.31
CA ASP A 99 14.75 6.97 7.84
C ASP A 99 15.13 7.35 6.41
N ASP A 100 14.19 7.92 5.68
CA ASP A 100 14.35 8.45 4.33
C ASP A 100 13.36 9.58 4.06
N ASP A 101 13.57 10.35 3.01
CA ASP A 101 12.66 11.37 2.51
C ASP A 101 12.73 11.47 0.99
N ASP A 102 11.59 11.82 0.36
CA ASP A 102 11.51 11.96 -1.08
C ASP A 102 10.48 13.00 -1.50
N GLU A 103 10.44 13.30 -2.79
CA GLU A 103 9.60 14.32 -3.41
C GLU A 103 8.68 13.68 -4.46
N ASP A 104 7.59 14.39 -4.83
CA ASP A 104 6.64 14.03 -5.88
C ASP A 104 5.99 12.63 -5.70
N ILE A 105 5.52 12.35 -4.48
CA ILE A 105 5.03 11.04 -4.04
C ILE A 105 3.61 10.79 -4.52
N SER A 106 3.40 9.73 -5.29
CA SER A 106 2.09 9.31 -5.81
C SER A 106 1.35 8.35 -4.89
N TYR A 107 2.08 7.42 -4.23
CA TYR A 107 1.54 6.59 -3.16
C TYR A 107 2.61 6.23 -2.11
N ILE A 108 2.14 5.87 -0.94
CA ILE A 108 2.93 5.32 0.17
C ILE A 108 2.27 4.02 0.59
N ALA A 109 3.02 2.92 0.63
CA ALA A 109 2.54 1.58 0.96
C ALA A 109 3.27 1.01 2.18
N TYR A 110 2.52 0.66 3.22
CA TYR A 110 3.01 -0.19 4.31
C TYR A 110 2.66 -1.62 3.94
N ARG A 111 3.59 -2.28 3.26
CA ARG A 111 3.44 -3.66 2.82
C ARG A 111 3.79 -4.60 3.96
N GLN A 112 2.91 -5.55 4.23
CA GLN A 112 3.17 -6.75 5.01
C GLN A 112 3.06 -7.98 4.10
N HIS A 113 3.40 -9.15 4.61
CA HIS A 113 3.45 -10.37 3.79
C HIS A 113 2.12 -10.73 3.10
N PHE A 114 1.00 -10.58 3.79
CA PHE A 114 -0.32 -10.95 3.27
C PHE A 114 -1.24 -9.75 2.99
N PHE A 115 -1.01 -8.63 3.66
CA PHE A 115 -1.87 -7.46 3.57
C PHE A 115 -1.03 -6.21 3.41
N SER A 116 -1.58 -5.24 2.69
CA SER A 116 -0.98 -3.92 2.54
C SER A 116 -1.98 -2.83 2.92
N SER A 117 -1.42 -1.76 3.47
CA SER A 117 -2.13 -0.51 3.71
C SER A 117 -1.46 0.55 2.84
N ILE A 118 -2.21 1.17 1.91
CA ILE A 118 -1.64 2.10 0.94
C ILE A 118 -2.43 3.39 0.97
N LEU A 119 -1.72 4.51 1.06
CA LEU A 119 -2.25 5.85 0.83
C LEU A 119 -1.85 6.30 -0.56
N LEU A 120 -2.85 6.58 -1.40
CA LEU A 120 -2.65 7.10 -2.73
C LEU A 120 -3.18 8.54 -2.80
N THR A 121 -2.59 9.34 -3.65
CA THR A 121 -3.06 10.70 -3.93
C THR A 121 -3.32 10.90 -5.42
N ASP A 122 -4.31 11.74 -5.76
CA ASP A 122 -4.58 12.11 -7.15
C ASP A 122 -3.64 13.23 -7.65
N THR A 123 -3.05 13.96 -6.71
CA THR A 123 -2.01 14.96 -7.00
C THR A 123 -0.83 14.61 -6.10
N PRO A 124 0.35 14.32 -6.66
CA PRO A 124 1.50 13.93 -5.87
C PRO A 124 1.77 14.86 -4.70
N PHE A 125 2.17 14.29 -3.57
CA PHE A 125 2.63 15.06 -2.43
C PHE A 125 4.00 15.67 -2.77
N ALA A 126 4.18 16.94 -2.48
CA ALA A 126 5.43 17.63 -2.80
C ALA A 126 6.64 17.00 -2.12
N THR A 127 6.47 16.57 -0.86
CA THR A 127 7.48 15.85 -0.09
C THR A 127 6.82 14.90 0.89
N ALA A 128 7.52 13.83 1.29
CA ALA A 128 7.18 13.01 2.44
C ALA A 128 8.45 12.51 3.13
N SER A 129 8.39 12.36 4.45
CA SER A 129 9.47 11.75 5.23
C SER A 129 8.99 10.43 5.80
N PHE A 130 9.88 9.45 5.82
CA PHE A 130 9.59 8.07 6.17
C PHE A 130 10.49 7.61 7.31
N GLU A 131 9.95 6.81 8.22
CA GLU A 131 10.68 6.16 9.29
C GLU A 131 10.19 4.73 9.44
N VAL A 132 11.11 3.78 9.50
CA VAL A 132 10.83 2.37 9.73
C VAL A 132 11.75 1.88 10.85
N GLU A 133 11.17 1.29 11.88
CA GLU A 133 11.90 0.66 12.96
C GLU A 133 11.63 -0.85 12.95
N ASN A 134 12.69 -1.64 12.85
CA ASN A 134 12.60 -3.08 12.96
C ASN A 134 12.42 -3.48 14.44
N LEU A 135 11.36 -4.22 14.74
CA LEU A 135 11.03 -4.66 16.10
C LEU A 135 11.45 -6.11 16.40
N VAL A 136 12.09 -6.77 15.43
CA VAL A 136 12.53 -8.17 15.56
C VAL A 136 14.04 -8.20 15.69
N GLU A 137 14.53 -8.09 16.92
CA GLU A 137 15.95 -8.27 17.26
C GLU A 137 16.24 -9.74 17.59
N ASP A 138 15.34 -10.39 18.32
CA ASP A 138 15.42 -11.81 18.68
C ASP A 138 14.11 -12.53 18.29
N GLU A 139 14.18 -13.38 17.29
CA GLU A 139 13.04 -14.11 16.72
C GLU A 139 12.33 -15.06 17.72
N GLU A 140 12.99 -15.45 18.82
CA GLU A 140 12.41 -16.29 19.87
C GLU A 140 11.60 -15.46 20.88
N ILE A 141 11.93 -14.17 21.04
CA ILE A 141 11.32 -13.24 22.00
C ILE A 141 10.33 -12.31 21.27
N ASP A 142 10.76 -11.70 20.18
CA ASP A 142 10.02 -10.70 19.42
C ASP A 142 9.07 -11.37 18.42
N THR A 143 7.94 -11.89 18.92
CA THR A 143 7.08 -12.78 18.12
C THR A 143 5.77 -12.15 17.68
N VAL A 144 5.49 -10.89 18.04
CA VAL A 144 4.15 -10.28 17.85
C VAL A 144 4.12 -9.24 16.74
N TYR A 145 5.10 -8.36 16.71
CA TYR A 145 5.16 -7.26 15.75
C TYR A 145 6.45 -7.34 14.93
N THR A 146 6.36 -6.97 13.65
CA THR A 146 7.49 -6.97 12.73
C THR A 146 8.21 -5.62 12.73
N LYS A 147 7.50 -4.56 12.39
CA LYS A 147 8.05 -3.20 12.25
C LYS A 147 7.06 -2.14 12.70
N THR A 148 7.54 -0.96 13.04
CA THR A 148 6.75 0.26 13.05
C THR A 148 7.04 1.05 11.78
N PHE A 149 6.00 1.68 11.26
CA PHE A 149 6.07 2.59 10.12
C PHE A 149 5.54 3.96 10.54
N ALA A 150 6.20 5.01 10.07
CA ALA A 150 5.71 6.37 10.17
C ALA A 150 5.98 7.10 8.85
N SER A 151 4.98 7.85 8.40
CA SER A 151 5.11 8.78 7.27
C SER A 151 4.57 10.13 7.69
N SER A 152 5.31 11.19 7.38
CA SER A 152 4.97 12.58 7.69
C SER A 152 4.90 13.36 6.39
N ILE A 153 3.70 13.83 6.05
CA ILE A 153 3.38 14.41 4.74
C ILE A 153 2.92 15.86 4.95
N PRO A 154 3.75 16.85 4.65
CA PRO A 154 3.35 18.25 4.65
C PRO A 154 2.25 18.51 3.61
N LEU A 155 1.15 19.13 4.02
CA LEU A 155 0.03 19.46 3.14
C LEU A 155 0.03 20.97 2.83
N GLU A 156 0.11 21.31 1.56
CA GLU A 156 0.09 22.70 1.13
C GLU A 156 -1.32 23.29 1.17
N LEU A 157 -1.43 24.52 1.64
CA LEU A 157 -2.66 25.30 1.58
C LEU A 157 -2.81 25.93 0.18
N LYS A 158 -3.90 25.61 -0.50
CA LYS A 158 -4.28 26.25 -1.76
C LYS A 158 -5.28 27.37 -1.50
N ALA A 159 -4.90 28.60 -1.74
CA ALA A 159 -5.67 29.81 -1.38
C ALA A 159 -6.06 29.88 0.12
N GLY A 160 -5.22 29.33 1.01
CA GLY A 160 -5.45 29.31 2.44
C GLY A 160 -6.33 28.16 2.95
N GLU A 161 -6.71 27.23 2.09
CA GLU A 161 -7.56 26.08 2.41
C GLU A 161 -6.88 24.76 2.05
N LEU A 162 -7.25 23.69 2.76
CA LEU A 162 -6.88 22.32 2.42
C LEU A 162 -7.88 21.74 1.41
N ASN A 163 -7.39 21.08 0.38
CA ASN A 163 -8.22 20.34 -0.57
C ASN A 163 -7.43 19.20 -1.20
N TYR A 164 -7.44 18.06 -0.53
CA TYR A 164 -6.76 16.83 -0.96
C TYR A 164 -7.77 15.73 -1.24
N ASN A 165 -7.70 15.12 -2.42
CA ASN A 165 -8.39 13.90 -2.76
C ASN A 165 -7.36 12.77 -2.80
N MET A 166 -7.64 11.72 -2.07
CA MET A 166 -6.76 10.59 -1.81
C MET A 166 -7.57 9.31 -1.81
N ASN A 167 -6.89 8.19 -1.80
CA ASN A 167 -7.52 6.89 -1.59
C ASN A 167 -6.74 6.12 -0.52
N TRP A 168 -7.47 5.35 0.29
CA TRP A 168 -6.91 4.33 1.16
C TRP A 168 -7.19 2.96 0.57
N TYR A 169 -6.16 2.15 0.42
CA TYR A 169 -6.28 0.72 0.17
C TYR A 169 -5.96 -0.05 1.45
N TYR A 170 -6.87 -0.91 1.86
CA TYR A 170 -6.68 -1.85 2.95
C TYR A 170 -7.10 -3.23 2.46
N GLY A 171 -6.15 -4.04 2.03
CA GLY A 171 -6.47 -5.29 1.37
C GLY A 171 -5.31 -6.26 1.27
N PRO A 172 -5.53 -7.41 0.59
CA PRO A 172 -4.51 -8.42 0.41
C PRO A 172 -3.36 -7.91 -0.47
N SER A 173 -2.14 -8.34 -0.17
CA SER A 173 -0.96 -8.17 -1.02
C SER A 173 -1.02 -9.16 -2.18
N ASP A 174 -2.05 -9.02 -3.03
CA ASP A 174 -2.31 -9.89 -4.19
C ASP A 174 -2.03 -9.12 -5.48
N TYR A 175 -1.13 -9.67 -6.30
CA TYR A 175 -0.69 -9.04 -7.55
C TYR A 175 -1.86 -8.67 -8.47
N LYS A 176 -2.83 -9.57 -8.64
CA LYS A 176 -3.95 -9.35 -9.57
C LYS A 176 -4.88 -8.24 -9.05
N ILE A 177 -5.22 -8.26 -7.77
CA ILE A 177 -6.08 -7.25 -7.14
C ILE A 177 -5.43 -5.87 -7.24
N LEU A 178 -4.14 -5.77 -6.95
CA LEU A 178 -3.41 -4.51 -7.00
C LEU A 178 -3.27 -3.99 -8.43
N ASN A 179 -2.97 -4.87 -9.39
CA ASN A 179 -2.86 -4.52 -10.80
C ASN A 179 -4.20 -4.06 -11.41
N ASP A 180 -5.34 -4.60 -10.94
CA ASP A 180 -6.67 -4.24 -11.44
C ASP A 180 -7.06 -2.77 -11.12
N TYR A 181 -6.36 -2.08 -10.20
CA TYR A 181 -6.55 -0.65 -9.92
C TYR A 181 -5.87 0.28 -10.93
N ASP A 182 -4.95 -0.21 -11.76
CA ASP A 182 -4.24 0.56 -12.80
C ASP A 182 -3.55 1.84 -12.25
N ARG A 183 -2.90 1.68 -11.08
CA ARG A 183 -2.21 2.73 -10.32
C ARG A 183 -0.81 2.29 -9.86
N ASN A 184 -0.15 1.40 -10.61
CA ASN A 184 1.17 0.79 -10.32
C ASN A 184 1.29 0.08 -8.96
N LEU A 185 0.16 -0.23 -8.31
CA LEU A 185 0.19 -0.85 -6.98
C LEU A 185 0.73 -2.27 -6.98
N ASP A 186 0.74 -2.94 -8.12
CA ASP A 186 1.33 -4.28 -8.29
C ASP A 186 2.85 -4.27 -8.16
N GLU A 187 3.52 -3.12 -8.33
CA GLU A 187 4.98 -3.00 -8.16
C GLU A 187 5.42 -3.20 -6.70
N ILE A 188 4.53 -2.99 -5.71
CA ILE A 188 4.85 -3.33 -4.32
C ILE A 188 5.07 -4.83 -4.08
N ILE A 189 4.67 -5.70 -5.04
CA ILE A 189 4.83 -7.16 -4.91
C ILE A 189 6.22 -7.55 -5.43
N PRO A 190 7.10 -8.14 -4.60
CA PRO A 190 8.46 -8.48 -5.00
C PRO A 190 8.47 -9.69 -5.93
N LEU A 191 8.27 -9.47 -7.23
CA LEU A 191 8.30 -10.54 -8.25
C LEU A 191 9.71 -11.01 -8.61
N GLY A 192 10.74 -10.37 -8.06
CA GLY A 192 12.13 -10.66 -8.32
C GLY A 192 12.77 -9.65 -9.27
N TRP A 193 14.10 -9.67 -9.32
CA TRP A 193 14.91 -8.69 -10.00
C TRP A 193 15.13 -9.01 -11.50
N GLY A 194 15.04 -7.99 -12.34
CA GLY A 194 15.39 -8.03 -13.76
C GLY A 194 14.64 -9.10 -14.56
N ILE A 195 15.36 -9.99 -15.24
CA ILE A 195 14.76 -11.04 -16.07
C ILE A 195 13.87 -12.01 -15.27
N PHE A 196 14.15 -12.23 -14.00
CA PHE A 196 13.34 -13.10 -13.15
C PHE A 196 11.99 -12.47 -12.83
N GLY A 197 11.94 -11.18 -12.55
CA GLY A 197 10.69 -10.42 -12.39
C GLY A 197 9.85 -10.46 -13.67
N TRP A 198 10.47 -10.24 -14.83
CA TRP A 198 9.80 -10.33 -16.12
C TRP A 198 9.22 -11.73 -16.38
N ILE A 199 9.98 -12.80 -16.13
CA ILE A 199 9.50 -14.19 -16.27
C ILE A 199 8.33 -14.46 -15.30
N ASN A 200 8.42 -14.00 -14.06
CA ASN A 200 7.33 -14.14 -13.09
C ASN A 200 6.07 -13.42 -13.56
N LYS A 201 6.19 -12.15 -13.94
CA LYS A 201 5.06 -11.29 -14.34
C LYS A 201 4.36 -11.82 -15.61
N TYR A 202 5.11 -12.18 -16.65
CA TYR A 202 4.56 -12.48 -17.97
C TYR A 202 4.43 -13.97 -18.30
N LEU A 203 5.09 -14.86 -17.56
CA LEU A 203 5.02 -16.30 -17.79
C LEU A 203 4.40 -17.05 -16.62
N PHE A 204 4.96 -16.94 -15.40
CA PHE A 204 4.56 -17.81 -14.30
C PHE A 204 3.19 -17.41 -13.71
N ILE A 205 2.92 -16.14 -13.50
CA ILE A 205 1.63 -15.68 -12.95
C ILE A 205 0.48 -16.02 -13.91
N PRO A 206 0.50 -15.69 -15.23
CA PRO A 206 -0.55 -16.08 -16.16
C PRO A 206 -0.73 -17.59 -16.29
N PHE A 207 0.39 -18.33 -16.33
CA PHE A 207 0.34 -19.78 -16.45
C PHE A 207 -0.23 -20.44 -15.20
N PHE A 208 0.13 -19.95 -14.02
CA PHE A 208 -0.44 -20.44 -12.75
C PHE A 208 -1.94 -20.10 -12.63
N ALA A 209 -2.36 -18.91 -13.06
CA ALA A 209 -3.77 -18.52 -13.12
C ALA A 209 -4.57 -19.43 -14.06
N PHE A 210 -4.02 -19.77 -15.23
CA PHE A 210 -4.63 -20.74 -16.15
C PHE A 210 -4.78 -22.11 -15.49
N LEU A 211 -3.73 -22.64 -14.86
CA LEU A 211 -3.80 -23.92 -14.16
C LEU A 211 -4.80 -23.93 -13.02
N GLY A 212 -4.87 -22.84 -12.25
CA GLY A 212 -5.84 -22.66 -11.17
C GLY A 212 -7.29 -22.57 -11.64
N GLY A 213 -7.53 -22.12 -12.88
CA GLY A 213 -8.85 -22.12 -13.51
C GLY A 213 -9.28 -23.48 -14.07
N VAL A 214 -8.36 -24.37 -14.39
CA VAL A 214 -8.61 -25.69 -14.99
C VAL A 214 -8.59 -26.80 -13.95
N LEU A 215 -7.71 -26.72 -12.96
CA LEU A 215 -7.49 -27.77 -11.96
C LEU A 215 -8.36 -27.55 -10.71
N PRO A 216 -8.85 -28.62 -10.06
CA PRO A 216 -9.78 -28.52 -8.94
C PRO A 216 -9.15 -28.00 -7.65
N SER A 217 -7.83 -27.84 -7.60
CA SER A 217 -7.13 -27.28 -6.43
C SER A 217 -5.82 -26.60 -6.80
N TYR A 218 -5.47 -25.56 -6.06
CA TYR A 218 -4.17 -24.88 -6.21
C TYR A 218 -2.98 -25.80 -5.90
N GLY A 219 -3.13 -26.81 -5.05
CA GLY A 219 -2.10 -27.82 -4.81
C GLY A 219 -1.75 -28.61 -6.06
N LEU A 220 -2.74 -29.02 -6.84
CA LEU A 220 -2.50 -29.67 -8.14
C LEU A 220 -1.91 -28.71 -9.17
N ALA A 221 -2.31 -27.45 -9.16
CA ALA A 221 -1.74 -26.42 -10.02
C ALA A 221 -0.23 -26.23 -9.74
N ILE A 222 0.17 -26.20 -8.46
CA ILE A 222 1.59 -26.10 -8.05
C ILE A 222 2.38 -27.32 -8.53
N ILE A 223 1.85 -28.54 -8.37
CA ILE A 223 2.49 -29.77 -8.82
C ILE A 223 2.66 -29.74 -10.35
N ALA A 224 1.59 -29.44 -11.09
CA ALA A 224 1.62 -29.37 -12.54
C ALA A 224 2.64 -28.31 -13.03
N MET A 225 2.63 -27.12 -12.46
CA MET A 225 3.57 -26.06 -12.76
C MET A 225 5.02 -26.52 -12.51
N THR A 226 5.28 -27.16 -11.37
CA THR A 226 6.61 -27.69 -11.03
C THR A 226 7.10 -28.71 -12.06
N ILE A 227 6.23 -29.59 -12.52
CA ILE A 227 6.59 -30.61 -13.55
C ILE A 227 6.93 -29.91 -14.86
N VAL A 228 6.09 -28.95 -15.32
CA VAL A 228 6.33 -28.22 -16.57
C VAL A 228 7.64 -27.44 -16.51
N VAL A 229 7.91 -26.71 -15.44
CA VAL A 229 9.17 -25.97 -15.27
C VAL A 229 10.37 -26.90 -15.29
N ARG A 230 10.31 -28.05 -14.63
CA ARG A 230 11.39 -29.06 -14.65
C ARG A 230 11.63 -29.63 -16.05
N ILE A 231 10.57 -29.88 -16.80
CA ILE A 231 10.70 -30.38 -18.21
C ILE A 231 11.37 -29.31 -19.08
N VAL A 232 10.92 -28.05 -18.96
CA VAL A 232 11.50 -26.93 -19.74
C VAL A 232 12.96 -26.68 -19.40
N LEU A 233 13.35 -26.79 -18.12
CA LEU A 233 14.73 -26.61 -17.69
C LEU A 233 15.62 -27.83 -17.87
N SER A 234 15.06 -29.01 -18.16
CA SER A 234 15.83 -30.26 -18.28
C SER A 234 16.93 -30.21 -19.33
N PRO A 235 16.76 -29.60 -20.53
CA PRO A 235 17.86 -29.51 -21.52
C PRO A 235 19.04 -28.67 -21.03
N VAL A 236 18.73 -27.59 -20.24
CA VAL A 236 19.77 -26.70 -19.68
C VAL A 236 20.56 -27.44 -18.60
N THR A 237 19.85 -28.11 -17.69
CA THR A 237 20.46 -28.90 -16.61
C THR A 237 21.27 -30.08 -17.17
N TYR A 238 20.74 -30.77 -18.18
CA TYR A 238 21.46 -31.89 -18.81
C TYR A 238 22.80 -31.45 -19.45
N LYS A 239 22.78 -30.29 -20.14
CA LYS A 239 23.99 -29.74 -20.77
C LYS A 239 25.02 -29.23 -19.74
N SER A 240 24.61 -28.93 -18.51
CA SER A 240 25.51 -28.51 -17.42
C SER A 240 26.22 -29.70 -16.74
N TYR A 241 25.75 -30.94 -16.96
CA TYR A 241 26.35 -32.17 -16.42
C TYR A 241 27.26 -32.91 -17.42
N LEU A 242 27.32 -32.46 -18.68
CA LEU A 242 28.23 -32.94 -19.72
C LEU A 242 29.45 -32.00 -19.86
#